data_8676a78ba63d5142a6a6a1559e95f820
#
_entry.id   8676a78ba63d5142a6a6a1559e95f820
#
_cell.length_a   1.000
_cell.length_b   1.000
_cell.length_c   1.000
_cell.angle_alpha   90.00
_cell.angle_beta   90.00
_cell.angle_gamma   90.00
#
_symmetry.space_group_name_H-M   'P 1'
#
loop_
_entity.id
_entity.type
_entity.pdbx_description
1 polymer ?
#
loop_
_entity_poly.entity_id
_entity_poly.type
_entity_poly.pdbx_seq_one_letter_code
_entity_poly.pdbx_strand_id
1 'polypeptide(L)'
;MKKVTKAIVLGILLLGVCFTSFAKGAGEEFPVAPPPITEGMFPCSNCHASMEVNRKKRELKEEHTQTSLHHAETMRWCLDCHDAKNRDKLRLYNGELINFTESYRLCGECHGPVYRDWRAGIHGKRTGYFSGRGKRTYFLCAHCHDPHEPKFKPIKPEPPPIRPMSKNHAE
;
A
#
# COMPACT_ATOMS: atom_id res chain seq x y z
N MET A 1 -14.05 -11.36 -72.40
CA MET A 1 -13.62 -12.06 -71.16
C MET A 1 -12.47 -11.27 -70.55
N LYS A 2 -12.69 -10.13 -69.91
CA LYS A 2 -11.67 -9.33 -69.17
C LYS A 2 -12.42 -8.26 -68.35
N LYS A 3 -12.98 -8.56 -67.19
CA LYS A 3 -13.55 -7.55 -66.24
C LYS A 3 -13.99 -8.13 -64.89
N VAL A 4 -13.27 -9.10 -64.28
CA VAL A 4 -13.70 -9.63 -62.96
C VAL A 4 -12.57 -9.66 -61.91
N THR A 5 -11.38 -9.12 -62.17
CA THR A 5 -10.24 -9.31 -61.29
C THR A 5 -9.77 -8.05 -60.52
N LYS A 6 -10.63 -7.00 -60.39
CA LYS A 6 -10.25 -5.76 -59.67
C LYS A 6 -11.02 -5.45 -58.39
N ALA A 7 -11.93 -6.31 -57.98
CA ALA A 7 -12.79 -6.01 -56.82
C ALA A 7 -12.43 -6.73 -55.49
N ILE A 8 -11.38 -7.54 -55.46
CA ILE A 8 -11.03 -8.36 -54.26
C ILE A 8 -9.82 -7.83 -53.45
N VAL A 9 -9.11 -6.83 -53.96
CA VAL A 9 -7.88 -6.33 -53.25
C VAL A 9 -8.16 -5.16 -52.32
N LEU A 10 -9.36 -4.58 -52.30
CA LEU A 10 -9.69 -3.40 -51.49
C LEU A 10 -10.36 -3.74 -50.12
N GLY A 11 -10.59 -5.01 -49.82
CA GLY A 11 -11.33 -5.44 -48.63
C GLY A 11 -10.49 -5.87 -47.43
N ILE A 12 -9.16 -5.92 -47.48
CA ILE A 12 -8.32 -6.49 -46.41
C ILE A 12 -7.50 -5.44 -45.64
N LEU A 13 -7.67 -4.17 -45.94
CA LEU A 13 -6.85 -3.11 -45.31
C LEU A 13 -7.52 -2.34 -44.16
N LEU A 14 -8.59 -2.81 -43.60
CA LEU A 14 -9.36 -2.08 -42.56
C LEU A 14 -9.59 -2.85 -41.25
N LEU A 15 -8.82 -3.87 -40.91
CA LEU A 15 -8.94 -4.60 -39.64
C LEU A 15 -7.64 -4.61 -38.82
N GLY A 16 -6.80 -3.62 -39.02
CA GLY A 16 -5.68 -3.33 -38.12
C GLY A 16 -6.09 -2.34 -37.04
N VAL A 17 -7.18 -2.56 -36.30
CA VAL A 17 -7.44 -1.82 -35.06
C VAL A 17 -6.45 -2.32 -34.03
N CYS A 18 -5.35 -1.61 -33.97
CA CYS A 18 -4.35 -1.74 -32.93
C CYS A 18 -5.04 -1.53 -31.58
N PHE A 19 -5.35 -2.61 -30.87
CA PHE A 19 -5.63 -2.56 -29.44
C PHE A 19 -4.33 -2.16 -28.76
N THR A 20 -4.04 -0.87 -28.74
CA THR A 20 -3.11 -0.32 -27.77
C THR A 20 -3.80 -0.49 -26.42
N SER A 21 -3.53 -1.62 -25.76
CA SER A 21 -3.78 -1.75 -24.34
C SER A 21 -2.96 -0.66 -23.66
N PHE A 22 -3.61 0.46 -23.33
CA PHE A 22 -3.08 1.39 -22.36
C PHE A 22 -2.88 0.60 -21.08
N ALA A 23 -1.68 0.09 -20.86
CA ALA A 23 -1.22 -0.24 -19.53
C ALA A 23 -1.31 1.08 -18.76
N LYS A 24 -2.41 1.25 -18.03
CA LYS A 24 -2.58 2.32 -17.06
C LYS A 24 -1.44 2.12 -16.09
N GLY A 25 -0.39 2.93 -16.22
CA GLY A 25 0.70 2.95 -15.26
C GLY A 25 0.05 3.04 -13.88
N ALA A 26 0.42 2.13 -12.98
CA ALA A 26 -0.07 2.12 -11.61
C ALA A 26 0.48 3.37 -10.90
N GLY A 27 -0.11 4.52 -11.22
CA GLY A 27 0.08 5.73 -10.44
C GLY A 27 -0.52 5.53 -9.06
N GLU A 28 0.01 6.19 -8.07
CA GLU A 28 -0.53 6.19 -6.71
C GLU A 28 -2.05 6.43 -6.76
N GLU A 29 -2.81 5.40 -6.45
CA GLU A 29 -4.29 5.47 -6.50
C GLU A 29 -4.81 6.43 -5.42
N PHE A 30 -4.07 6.58 -4.32
CA PHE A 30 -4.42 7.42 -3.19
C PHE A 30 -3.28 8.36 -2.82
N PRO A 31 -3.54 9.65 -2.57
CA PRO A 31 -2.57 10.53 -1.94
C PRO A 31 -2.40 10.10 -0.48
N VAL A 32 -1.21 9.64 -0.14
CA VAL A 32 -0.89 9.12 1.20
C VAL A 32 0.13 10.00 1.91
N ALA A 33 0.13 9.96 3.24
CA ALA A 33 1.21 10.53 4.04
C ALA A 33 2.51 9.73 3.80
N PRO A 34 3.69 10.35 3.94
CA PRO A 34 4.97 9.65 3.84
C PRO A 34 4.99 8.44 4.78
N PRO A 35 5.57 7.29 4.36
CA PRO A 35 5.69 6.12 5.21
C PRO A 35 6.46 6.44 6.51
N PRO A 36 6.10 5.84 7.66
CA PRO A 36 6.78 6.07 8.94
C PRO A 36 8.11 5.30 9.02
N ILE A 37 9.04 5.64 8.15
CA ILE A 37 10.38 5.05 8.13
C ILE A 37 11.27 5.82 9.11
N THR A 38 12.06 5.12 9.91
CA THR A 38 13.02 5.75 10.82
C THR A 38 13.99 6.63 10.03
N GLU A 39 14.24 7.83 10.53
CA GLU A 39 15.15 8.78 9.90
C GLU A 39 16.53 8.16 9.67
N GLY A 40 17.12 8.39 8.51
CA GLY A 40 18.41 7.83 8.11
C GLY A 40 18.39 6.38 7.64
N MET A 41 17.28 5.65 7.78
CA MET A 41 17.19 4.24 7.38
C MET A 41 16.85 4.05 5.89
N PHE A 42 16.35 5.05 5.21
CA PHE A 42 16.01 4.99 3.78
C PHE A 42 16.91 5.94 2.97
N PRO A 43 17.37 5.55 1.78
CA PRO A 43 17.05 4.31 1.07
C PRO A 43 17.85 3.10 1.59
N CYS A 44 17.19 1.95 1.60
CA CYS A 44 17.77 0.69 2.08
C CYS A 44 18.93 0.22 1.19
N SER A 45 18.93 0.64 -0.08
CA SER A 45 20.01 0.40 -1.05
C SER A 45 21.36 0.97 -0.62
N ASN A 46 21.41 1.95 0.30
CA ASN A 46 22.69 2.45 0.84
C ASN A 46 23.56 1.33 1.42
N CYS A 47 22.94 0.34 2.06
CA CYS A 47 23.64 -0.84 2.57
C CYS A 47 23.43 -2.08 1.68
N HIS A 48 22.25 -2.22 1.08
CA HIS A 48 21.83 -3.46 0.42
C HIS A 48 22.11 -3.55 -1.08
N ALA A 49 22.59 -2.48 -1.73
CA ALA A 49 22.78 -2.46 -3.19
C ALA A 49 23.77 -3.54 -3.69
N SER A 50 24.83 -3.81 -2.92
CA SER A 50 25.88 -4.76 -3.27
C SER A 50 25.83 -6.08 -2.49
N MET A 51 24.85 -6.23 -1.59
CA MET A 51 24.76 -7.43 -0.77
C MET A 51 24.15 -8.60 -1.51
N GLU A 52 24.72 -9.79 -1.36
CA GLU A 52 24.11 -10.99 -1.92
C GLU A 52 22.74 -11.28 -1.32
N VAL A 53 21.85 -11.76 -2.18
CA VAL A 53 20.49 -12.10 -1.79
C VAL A 53 20.48 -13.43 -1.02
N ASN A 54 20.19 -13.36 0.27
CA ASN A 54 19.96 -14.53 1.09
C ASN A 54 18.47 -14.60 1.52
N ARG A 55 17.71 -15.53 0.93
CA ARG A 55 16.28 -15.75 1.20
C ARG A 55 16.01 -16.68 2.37
N LYS A 56 17.04 -17.30 2.95
CA LYS A 56 16.87 -18.18 4.09
C LYS A 56 16.36 -17.44 5.31
N LYS A 57 15.29 -17.92 5.93
CA LYS A 57 14.84 -17.46 7.25
C LYS A 57 15.94 -17.72 8.27
N ARG A 58 16.29 -16.73 9.03
CA ARG A 58 17.36 -16.77 10.03
C ARG A 58 17.14 -15.75 11.13
N GLU A 59 17.80 -15.93 12.24
CA GLU A 59 17.96 -14.92 13.26
C GLU A 59 18.92 -13.83 12.76
N LEU A 60 18.56 -12.56 12.96
CA LEU A 60 19.40 -11.41 12.63
C LEU A 60 20.31 -11.11 13.83
N LYS A 61 21.62 -11.08 13.62
CA LYS A 61 22.61 -10.95 14.71
C LYS A 61 23.44 -9.68 14.66
N GLU A 62 23.44 -8.99 13.54
CA GLU A 62 24.27 -7.78 13.33
C GLU A 62 23.35 -6.56 13.17
N GLU A 63 22.67 -6.46 12.06
CA GLU A 63 21.74 -5.37 11.77
C GLU A 63 20.29 -5.80 11.91
N HIS A 64 19.38 -4.85 12.15
CA HIS A 64 17.94 -5.06 12.33
C HIS A 64 17.58 -6.03 13.50
N THR A 65 18.46 -6.16 14.49
CA THR A 65 18.27 -7.06 15.63
C THR A 65 17.06 -6.72 16.50
N GLN A 66 16.64 -5.44 16.48
CA GLN A 66 15.45 -4.96 17.18
C GLN A 66 14.15 -5.26 16.43
N THR A 67 14.22 -5.74 15.18
CA THR A 67 13.04 -6.03 14.38
C THR A 67 12.67 -7.51 14.49
N SER A 68 11.63 -7.79 15.25
CA SER A 68 11.06 -9.14 15.37
C SER A 68 9.77 -9.22 14.56
N LEU A 69 9.59 -10.30 13.80
CA LEU A 69 8.37 -10.52 13.05
C LEU A 69 7.40 -11.36 13.87
N HIS A 70 6.35 -10.71 14.39
CA HIS A 70 5.20 -11.32 15.08
C HIS A 70 3.91 -11.24 14.25
N HIS A 71 4.07 -11.19 12.93
CA HIS A 71 3.00 -11.08 11.97
C HIS A 71 3.07 -12.23 10.98
N ALA A 72 2.18 -13.22 11.15
CA ALA A 72 2.15 -14.43 10.34
C ALA A 72 3.51 -15.18 10.28
N GLU A 73 4.29 -15.13 11.35
CA GLU A 73 5.68 -15.62 11.44
C GLU A 73 5.84 -17.12 11.16
N THR A 74 4.76 -17.90 11.25
CA THR A 74 4.77 -19.32 10.90
C THR A 74 4.76 -19.55 9.39
N MET A 75 4.24 -18.58 8.61
CA MET A 75 4.06 -18.68 7.16
C MET A 75 4.90 -17.67 6.39
N ARG A 76 5.38 -16.59 7.04
CA ARG A 76 6.03 -15.46 6.39
C ARG A 76 7.41 -15.19 6.96
N TRP A 77 8.21 -14.56 6.12
CA TRP A 77 9.53 -14.06 6.44
C TRP A 77 9.71 -12.65 5.88
N CYS A 78 10.72 -11.95 6.34
CA CYS A 78 11.00 -10.56 5.92
C CYS A 78 10.92 -10.35 4.39
N LEU A 79 11.48 -11.30 3.62
CA LEU A 79 11.58 -11.23 2.17
C LEU A 79 10.34 -11.71 1.40
N ASP A 80 9.27 -11.99 2.10
CA ASP A 80 7.95 -12.19 1.49
C ASP A 80 7.23 -10.86 1.29
N CYS A 81 7.63 -9.83 2.04
CA CYS A 81 7.09 -8.49 1.96
C CYS A 81 8.10 -7.49 1.40
N HIS A 82 9.36 -7.58 1.81
CA HIS A 82 10.45 -6.77 1.29
C HIS A 82 11.09 -7.46 0.08
N ASP A 83 11.24 -6.73 -1.03
CA ASP A 83 11.87 -7.34 -2.21
C ASP A 83 13.32 -7.73 -1.93
N ALA A 84 13.69 -8.92 -2.35
CA ALA A 84 14.98 -9.50 -2.03
C ALA A 84 16.15 -8.87 -2.80
N LYS A 85 15.90 -8.30 -3.97
CA LYS A 85 16.91 -7.67 -4.82
C LYS A 85 16.91 -6.15 -4.69
N ASN A 86 15.73 -5.55 -4.64
CA ASN A 86 15.56 -4.11 -4.47
C ASN A 86 14.91 -3.81 -3.12
N ARG A 87 15.72 -3.59 -2.10
CA ARG A 87 15.26 -3.32 -0.73
C ARG A 87 14.47 -2.02 -0.59
N ASP A 88 14.55 -1.12 -1.55
CA ASP A 88 13.77 0.12 -1.59
C ASP A 88 12.32 -0.12 -2.05
N LYS A 89 11.95 -1.38 -2.27
CA LYS A 89 10.61 -1.78 -2.71
C LYS A 89 10.01 -2.87 -1.81
N LEU A 90 8.69 -2.82 -1.72
CA LEU A 90 7.90 -3.95 -1.27
C LEU A 90 7.51 -4.82 -2.46
N ARG A 91 7.16 -6.07 -2.19
CA ARG A 91 6.80 -7.04 -3.20
C ARG A 91 5.43 -7.64 -2.91
N LEU A 92 4.52 -7.57 -3.88
CA LEU A 92 3.23 -8.23 -3.84
C LEU A 92 3.38 -9.73 -4.12
N TYR A 93 2.37 -10.50 -3.79
CA TYR A 93 2.34 -11.95 -4.01
C TYR A 93 2.51 -12.34 -5.49
N ASN A 94 1.97 -11.52 -6.39
CA ASN A 94 2.14 -11.71 -7.84
C ASN A 94 3.54 -11.34 -8.36
N GLY A 95 4.43 -10.84 -7.49
CA GLY A 95 5.79 -10.42 -7.84
C GLY A 95 5.94 -8.96 -8.24
N GLU A 96 4.86 -8.21 -8.34
CA GLU A 96 4.89 -6.76 -8.61
C GLU A 96 5.65 -6.02 -7.51
N LEU A 97 6.54 -5.12 -7.89
CA LEU A 97 7.26 -4.26 -6.95
C LEU A 97 6.51 -2.94 -6.79
N ILE A 98 6.25 -2.60 -5.54
CA ILE A 98 5.55 -1.37 -5.16
C ILE A 98 6.41 -0.49 -4.26
N ASN A 99 6.09 0.79 -4.20
CA ASN A 99 6.73 1.73 -3.26
C ASN A 99 6.19 1.51 -1.83
N PHE A 100 6.92 1.98 -0.84
CA PHE A 100 6.43 1.99 0.54
C PHE A 100 5.17 2.86 0.71
N THR A 101 5.00 3.88 -0.13
CA THR A 101 3.77 4.68 -0.21
C THR A 101 2.55 3.88 -0.68
N GLU A 102 2.76 2.72 -1.32
CA GLU A 102 1.71 1.81 -1.78
C GLU A 102 1.53 0.59 -0.85
N SER A 103 2.14 0.59 0.34
CA SER A 103 2.11 -0.53 1.29
C SER A 103 0.70 -1.01 1.64
N TYR A 104 -0.31 -0.14 1.52
CA TYR A 104 -1.72 -0.51 1.68
C TYR A 104 -2.17 -1.64 0.73
N ARG A 105 -1.55 -1.75 -0.46
CA ARG A 105 -1.82 -2.85 -1.41
C ARG A 105 -1.32 -4.17 -0.86
N LEU A 106 -0.12 -4.18 -0.30
CA LEU A 106 0.48 -5.38 0.32
C LEU A 106 -0.36 -5.85 1.53
N CYS A 107 -0.75 -4.93 2.41
CA CYS A 107 -1.65 -5.24 3.54
C CYS A 107 -2.98 -5.81 3.05
N GLY A 108 -3.50 -5.25 1.96
CA GLY A 108 -4.76 -5.65 1.34
C GLY A 108 -4.78 -7.07 0.79
N GLU A 109 -3.63 -7.68 0.46
CA GLU A 109 -3.58 -9.05 -0.03
C GLU A 109 -4.12 -10.08 1.00
N CYS A 110 -3.94 -9.79 2.29
CA CYS A 110 -4.45 -10.64 3.37
C CYS A 110 -5.64 -10.00 4.12
N HIS A 111 -5.64 -8.68 4.27
CA HIS A 111 -6.64 -7.91 5.01
C HIS A 111 -7.67 -7.24 4.09
N GLY A 112 -8.18 -7.99 3.12
CA GLY A 112 -9.08 -7.49 2.07
C GLY A 112 -10.29 -6.68 2.56
N PRO A 113 -11.08 -7.15 3.55
CA PRO A 113 -12.21 -6.39 4.09
C PRO A 113 -11.79 -5.03 4.67
N VAL A 114 -10.74 -5.00 5.50
CA VAL A 114 -10.23 -3.78 6.13
C VAL A 114 -9.63 -2.83 5.10
N TYR A 115 -8.95 -3.37 4.07
CA TYR A 115 -8.42 -2.59 2.96
C TYR A 115 -9.56 -1.91 2.16
N ARG A 116 -10.65 -2.62 1.89
CA ARG A 116 -11.83 -2.03 1.26
C ARG A 116 -12.39 -0.88 2.07
N ASP A 117 -12.50 -1.04 3.39
CA ASP A 117 -13.00 -0.02 4.31
C ASP A 117 -12.04 1.18 4.39
N TRP A 118 -10.73 0.94 4.34
CA TRP A 118 -9.71 1.98 4.26
C TRP A 118 -9.84 2.80 2.96
N ARG A 119 -10.02 2.15 1.82
CA ARG A 119 -10.25 2.83 0.53
C ARG A 119 -11.50 3.70 0.56
N ALA A 120 -12.55 3.23 1.19
CA ALA A 120 -13.79 3.99 1.41
C ALA A 120 -13.65 5.08 2.48
N GLY A 121 -12.54 5.04 3.26
CA GLY A 121 -12.27 5.96 4.37
C GLY A 121 -13.12 5.73 5.61
N ILE A 122 -13.61 4.52 5.76
CA ILE A 122 -14.32 4.04 6.95
C ILE A 122 -13.31 3.58 8.01
N HIS A 123 -12.21 2.97 7.57
CA HIS A 123 -11.10 2.56 8.42
C HIS A 123 -9.89 3.48 8.22
N GLY A 124 -9.15 3.75 9.30
CA GLY A 124 -7.96 4.59 9.29
C GLY A 124 -8.29 6.10 9.32
N LYS A 125 -7.22 6.90 9.29
CA LYS A 125 -7.30 8.37 9.36
C LYS A 125 -7.08 8.98 7.98
N ARG A 126 -7.83 10.03 7.70
CA ARG A 126 -7.62 10.93 6.56
C ARG A 126 -7.50 12.36 7.04
N THR A 127 -6.65 13.14 6.39
CA THR A 127 -6.63 14.59 6.56
C THR A 127 -7.46 15.27 5.45
N GLY A 128 -7.77 16.53 5.63
CA GLY A 128 -8.55 17.33 4.71
C GLY A 128 -9.63 18.11 5.43
N TYR A 129 -10.41 18.89 4.68
CA TYR A 129 -11.50 19.68 5.28
C TYR A 129 -12.72 18.78 5.57
N PHE A 130 -13.37 19.04 6.70
CA PHE A 130 -14.61 18.36 7.09
C PHE A 130 -15.70 18.46 6.01
N SER A 131 -15.76 19.60 5.30
CA SER A 131 -16.69 19.83 4.19
C SER A 131 -16.46 18.92 2.96
N GLY A 132 -15.45 18.07 2.98
CA GLY A 132 -15.07 17.24 1.84
C GLY A 132 -14.37 17.98 0.70
N ARG A 133 -14.16 19.29 0.83
CA ARG A 133 -13.39 20.09 -0.13
C ARG A 133 -11.90 20.01 0.17
N GLY A 134 -11.06 20.28 -0.84
CA GLY A 134 -9.60 20.27 -0.72
C GLY A 134 -8.97 18.89 -0.87
N LYS A 135 -7.63 18.87 -0.81
CA LYS A 135 -6.85 17.64 -0.94
C LYS A 135 -7.00 16.78 0.31
N ARG A 136 -7.36 15.53 0.11
CA ARG A 136 -7.37 14.51 1.18
C ARG A 136 -6.08 13.71 1.11
N THR A 137 -5.51 13.41 2.28
CA THR A 137 -4.34 12.54 2.41
C THR A 137 -4.72 11.39 3.34
N TYR A 138 -4.48 10.16 2.88
CA TYR A 138 -4.73 8.95 3.64
C TYR A 138 -3.52 8.60 4.49
N PHE A 139 -3.75 8.09 5.69
CA PHE A 139 -2.72 7.48 6.50
C PHE A 139 -2.59 6.02 6.10
N LEU A 140 -1.36 5.56 5.89
CA LEU A 140 -1.07 4.16 5.62
C LEU A 140 -1.40 3.30 6.85
N CYS A 141 -1.64 2.02 6.64
CA CYS A 141 -1.83 1.07 7.73
C CYS A 141 -0.68 1.12 8.75
N ALA A 142 0.55 1.28 8.24
CA ALA A 142 1.77 1.36 9.03
C ALA A 142 1.88 2.61 9.94
N HIS A 143 1.03 3.63 9.77
CA HIS A 143 1.01 4.77 10.69
C HIS A 143 0.36 4.46 12.04
N CYS A 144 -0.45 3.41 12.10
CA CYS A 144 -1.18 3.02 13.29
C CYS A 144 -0.86 1.58 13.73
N HIS A 145 -0.50 0.71 12.79
CA HIS A 145 -0.13 -0.68 13.03
C HIS A 145 1.34 -0.89 12.67
N ASP A 146 2.14 -1.40 13.60
CA ASP A 146 3.47 -1.84 13.26
C ASP A 146 3.37 -3.05 12.30
N PRO A 147 3.91 -2.99 11.09
CA PRO A 147 3.81 -4.09 10.13
C PRO A 147 4.51 -5.38 10.60
N HIS A 148 5.44 -5.29 11.53
CA HIS A 148 6.16 -6.43 12.09
C HIS A 148 5.45 -7.02 13.33
N GLU A 149 4.73 -6.18 14.08
CA GLU A 149 3.92 -6.55 15.25
C GLU A 149 2.59 -5.78 15.25
N PRO A 150 1.65 -6.12 14.34
CA PRO A 150 0.48 -5.28 14.06
C PRO A 150 -0.58 -5.28 15.16
N LYS A 151 -0.39 -6.01 16.25
CA LYS A 151 -1.31 -6.04 17.37
C LYS A 151 -1.49 -4.65 17.97
N PHE A 152 -2.66 -4.09 17.84
CA PHE A 152 -2.97 -2.78 18.39
C PHE A 152 -2.99 -2.86 19.92
N LYS A 153 -2.22 -2.00 20.56
CA LYS A 153 -2.25 -1.91 22.03
C LYS A 153 -3.56 -1.26 22.47
N PRO A 154 -4.27 -1.79 23.47
CA PRO A 154 -5.48 -1.15 23.98
C PRO A 154 -5.20 0.30 24.39
N ILE A 155 -5.98 1.22 23.86
CA ILE A 155 -5.91 2.63 24.24
C ILE A 155 -6.83 2.80 25.44
N LYS A 156 -6.35 3.45 26.51
CA LYS A 156 -7.18 3.81 27.65
C LYS A 156 -8.26 4.79 27.18
N PRO A 157 -9.55 4.50 27.44
CA PRO A 157 -10.60 5.42 27.07
C PRO A 157 -10.40 6.80 27.72
N GLU A 158 -10.64 7.85 26.97
CA GLU A 158 -10.73 9.20 27.53
C GLU A 158 -11.94 9.31 28.47
N PRO A 159 -11.88 10.18 29.49
CA PRO A 159 -13.02 10.45 30.34
C PRO A 159 -14.24 10.89 29.51
N PRO A 160 -15.46 10.52 29.92
CA PRO A 160 -16.64 10.98 29.21
C PRO A 160 -16.71 12.53 29.25
N PRO A 161 -17.31 13.15 28.23
CA PRO A 161 -17.51 14.61 28.22
C PRO A 161 -18.23 15.08 29.48
N ILE A 162 -17.80 16.22 30.00
CA ILE A 162 -18.53 16.87 31.10
C ILE A 162 -19.94 17.17 30.61
N ARG A 163 -20.94 16.65 31.32
CA ARG A 163 -22.34 16.95 30.99
C ARG A 163 -22.57 18.46 31.11
N PRO A 164 -23.27 19.07 30.15
CA PRO A 164 -23.67 20.45 30.29
C PRO A 164 -24.46 20.61 31.59
N MET A 165 -24.08 21.56 32.42
CA MET A 165 -24.87 21.89 33.58
C MET A 165 -26.24 22.35 33.11
N SER A 166 -27.30 21.69 33.60
CA SER A 166 -28.66 22.15 33.37
C SER A 166 -28.76 23.59 33.88
N LYS A 167 -29.02 24.53 32.98
CA LYS A 167 -29.47 25.87 33.42
C LYS A 167 -30.83 25.65 34.05
N ASN A 168 -30.87 25.60 35.37
CA ASN A 168 -32.13 25.67 36.06
C ASN A 168 -32.82 26.93 35.53
N HIS A 169 -33.93 26.74 34.85
CA HIS A 169 -34.84 27.84 34.56
C HIS A 169 -35.28 28.38 35.93
N ALA A 170 -34.68 29.51 36.34
CA ALA A 170 -35.25 30.28 37.39
C ALA A 170 -36.58 30.84 36.86
N GLU A 171 -37.69 30.36 37.44
CA GLU A 171 -38.99 30.98 37.30
C GLU A 171 -38.99 32.35 37.93
#